data_34705ca94472f95fb1516b76e3751b4c
#
_entry.id   34705ca94472f95fb1516b76e3751b4c
#
_cell.length_a   1.000
_cell.length_b   1.000
_cell.length_c   1.000
_cell.angle_alpha   90.00
_cell.angle_beta   90.00
_cell.angle_gamma   90.00
#
_symmetry.space_group_name_H-M   'P 1'
#
loop_
_entity.id
_entity.type
_entity.pdbx_description
1 polymer ?
#
loop_
_entity_poly.entity_id
_entity_poly.type
_entity_poly.pdbx_seq_one_letter_code
_entity_poly.pdbx_strand_id
1 'polypeptide(L)'
;MIQRKLILFLFCIISLGLKAQYVYHNAEEFPLYGKISDNTELHFERLDKSLKDKVSRPYLWFLSKNTAGLAVRFKTNSKNLAFKWEVVNNATMNHMAPTGIKGLDLYCFKEGKWKFVNCARPSDNHKSEAVLSAQKEVAVSEYMVYLPLYDGIKQLEIGVDSLAFIADPEIESPRRDKSIVWYGTSIAQGGCASRPGMAHTNILSRWLDCEIFNLGFSGNGQLDYEIAEFFVQSDASLFVLDCMPNVWEQKVYENLENFYNIIRAKHPTTPILFVQNGSVRKVGDLTISSILLLQ
;
A
#
# COMPACT_ATOMS: atom_id res chain seq x y z
N MET A 1 58.97 -24.58 14.25
CA MET A 1 57.64 -25.19 13.93
C MET A 1 56.48 -24.60 14.74
N ILE A 2 56.68 -24.05 15.92
CA ILE A 2 55.63 -23.51 16.80
C ILE A 2 55.12 -22.14 16.34
N GLN A 3 55.98 -21.28 15.80
CA GLN A 3 55.56 -19.91 15.35
C GLN A 3 54.62 -19.93 14.10
N ARG A 4 54.72 -20.93 13.19
CA ARG A 4 53.86 -21.03 12.02
C ARG A 4 52.40 -21.44 12.37
N LYS A 5 52.23 -22.20 13.45
CA LYS A 5 50.91 -22.65 13.92
C LYS A 5 50.17 -21.52 14.68
N LEU A 6 50.88 -20.63 15.30
CA LEU A 6 50.26 -19.47 16.02
C LEU A 6 49.72 -18.43 15.06
N ILE A 7 50.40 -18.20 13.93
CA ILE A 7 49.93 -17.28 12.87
C ILE A 7 48.66 -17.79 12.19
N LEU A 8 48.56 -19.11 11.95
CA LEU A 8 47.35 -19.68 11.37
C LEU A 8 46.15 -19.61 12.32
N PHE A 9 46.36 -19.70 13.63
CA PHE A 9 45.29 -19.58 14.63
C PHE A 9 44.80 -18.13 14.79
N LEU A 10 45.67 -17.12 14.63
CA LEU A 10 45.30 -15.71 14.67
C LEU A 10 44.50 -15.30 13.43
N PHE A 11 44.74 -15.91 12.25
CA PHE A 11 43.99 -15.65 11.02
C PHE A 11 42.60 -16.27 11.02
N CYS A 12 42.39 -17.39 11.74
CA CYS A 12 41.06 -18.00 11.89
C CYS A 12 40.11 -17.24 12.85
N ILE A 13 40.65 -16.40 13.76
CA ILE A 13 39.81 -15.64 14.72
C ILE A 13 39.29 -14.36 14.09
N ILE A 14 39.92 -13.81 13.06
CA ILE A 14 39.48 -12.56 12.38
C ILE A 14 38.34 -12.80 11.39
N SER A 15 38.02 -14.05 11.08
CA SER A 15 36.83 -14.39 10.23
C SER A 15 35.53 -14.59 11.02
N LEU A 16 35.47 -14.23 12.28
CA LEU A 16 34.22 -14.15 13.05
C LEU A 16 33.40 -12.94 12.54
N GLY A 17 32.62 -13.22 11.52
CA GLY A 17 31.46 -12.56 11.00
C GLY A 17 31.23 -11.11 11.46
N LEU A 18 31.66 -10.12 10.68
CA LEU A 18 31.00 -8.85 10.61
C LEU A 18 29.53 -9.11 10.19
N LYS A 19 28.67 -9.39 11.17
CA LYS A 19 27.22 -9.28 10.92
C LYS A 19 27.00 -7.84 10.45
N ALA A 20 26.42 -7.68 9.28
CA ALA A 20 26.01 -6.39 8.80
C ALA A 20 25.18 -5.72 9.91
N GLN A 21 25.71 -4.65 10.47
CA GLN A 21 25.03 -3.92 11.52
C GLN A 21 24.11 -2.90 10.84
N TYR A 22 22.80 -3.03 11.06
CA TYR A 22 21.81 -2.09 10.55
C TYR A 22 21.50 -1.03 11.60
N VAL A 23 21.41 0.22 11.15
CA VAL A 23 20.82 1.32 11.91
C VAL A 23 19.36 1.43 11.51
N TYR A 24 18.46 1.29 12.48
CA TYR A 24 17.01 1.33 12.27
C TYR A 24 16.44 2.71 12.53
N HIS A 25 15.53 3.13 11.64
CA HIS A 25 14.79 4.39 11.68
C HIS A 25 13.30 4.09 11.69
N ASN A 26 12.52 4.87 12.45
CA ASN A 26 11.07 4.74 12.44
C ASN A 26 10.52 5.18 11.08
N ALA A 27 9.74 4.32 10.43
CA ALA A 27 9.16 4.61 9.11
C ALA A 27 8.13 5.76 9.14
N GLU A 28 7.62 6.13 10.31
CA GLU A 28 6.73 7.30 10.48
C GLU A 28 7.45 8.64 10.25
N GLU A 29 8.78 8.65 10.27
CA GLU A 29 9.60 9.84 10.00
C GLU A 29 9.65 10.19 8.51
N PHE A 30 9.21 9.29 7.62
CA PHE A 30 9.27 9.46 6.18
C PHE A 30 7.89 9.66 5.55
N PRO A 31 7.81 10.33 4.38
CA PRO A 31 6.56 10.58 3.68
C PRO A 31 5.74 9.31 3.42
N LEU A 32 4.48 9.33 3.87
CA LEU A 32 3.48 8.30 3.61
C LEU A 32 2.60 8.71 2.44
N TYR A 33 2.39 7.80 1.50
CA TYR A 33 1.54 7.94 0.32
C TYR A 33 0.29 7.08 0.44
N GLY A 34 -0.78 7.47 -0.26
CA GLY A 34 -2.05 6.76 -0.28
C GLY A 34 -2.99 7.09 0.88
N LYS A 35 -2.74 8.17 1.61
CA LYS A 35 -3.48 8.59 2.81
C LYS A 35 -4.11 9.97 2.61
N ILE A 36 -5.43 10.09 2.86
CA ILE A 36 -6.17 11.36 2.72
C ILE A 36 -6.05 12.24 3.98
N SER A 37 -6.06 11.63 5.17
CA SER A 37 -6.04 12.35 6.45
C SER A 37 -4.97 11.79 7.39
N ASP A 38 -4.24 12.66 8.07
CA ASP A 38 -3.27 12.27 9.10
C ASP A 38 -3.90 12.07 10.48
N ASN A 39 -5.18 12.44 10.66
CA ASN A 39 -5.91 12.30 11.92
C ASN A 39 -6.44 10.86 12.09
N THR A 40 -5.55 9.89 12.30
CA THR A 40 -5.87 8.46 12.45
C THR A 40 -5.54 7.96 13.86
N GLU A 41 -6.00 6.76 14.26
CA GLU A 41 -5.65 6.17 15.57
C GLU A 41 -4.21 5.65 15.59
N LEU A 42 -3.78 4.98 14.50
CA LEU A 42 -2.39 4.61 14.25
C LEU A 42 -1.91 5.32 12.98
N HIS A 43 -0.62 5.55 12.86
CA HIS A 43 -0.04 6.27 11.72
C HIS A 43 -0.41 5.63 10.37
N PHE A 44 -0.35 4.31 10.26
CA PHE A 44 -0.58 3.57 9.02
C PHE A 44 -2.04 3.11 8.87
N GLU A 45 -3.00 4.04 8.93
CA GLU A 45 -4.42 3.78 8.73
C GLU A 45 -5.00 4.64 7.61
N ARG A 46 -6.09 4.18 6.98
CA ARG A 46 -6.66 4.80 5.78
C ARG A 46 -7.76 5.82 6.05
N LEU A 47 -8.52 5.66 7.13
CA LEU A 47 -9.63 6.54 7.47
C LEU A 47 -9.33 7.44 8.67
N ASP A 48 -9.87 8.65 8.62
CA ASP A 48 -9.87 9.60 9.73
C ASP A 48 -10.57 9.01 10.96
N LYS A 49 -10.00 9.22 12.15
CA LYS A 49 -10.55 8.68 13.40
C LYS A 49 -11.93 9.23 13.77
N SER A 50 -12.33 10.41 13.23
CA SER A 50 -13.66 10.96 13.44
C SER A 50 -14.79 10.14 12.80
N LEU A 51 -14.43 9.18 11.93
CA LEU A 51 -15.37 8.26 11.29
C LEU A 51 -15.68 7.01 12.14
N LYS A 52 -14.94 6.78 13.23
CA LYS A 52 -15.05 5.56 14.04
C LYS A 52 -16.48 5.19 14.43
N ASP A 53 -17.22 6.19 14.91
CA ASP A 53 -18.61 6.01 15.38
C ASP A 53 -19.65 6.41 14.34
N LYS A 54 -19.21 6.83 13.13
CA LYS A 54 -20.10 7.27 12.06
C LYS A 54 -20.29 6.22 10.97
N VAL A 55 -19.30 5.35 10.76
CA VAL A 55 -19.42 4.31 9.73
C VAL A 55 -20.57 3.37 10.04
N SER A 56 -21.36 3.08 9.02
CA SER A 56 -22.59 2.32 9.12
C SER A 56 -22.39 0.86 9.58
N ARG A 57 -21.17 0.34 9.43
CA ARG A 57 -20.83 -1.06 9.77
C ARG A 57 -19.50 -1.15 10.53
N PRO A 58 -19.47 -1.81 11.71
CA PRO A 58 -18.24 -2.00 12.47
C PRO A 58 -17.12 -2.69 11.68
N TYR A 59 -17.48 -3.59 10.75
CA TYR A 59 -16.48 -4.29 9.93
C TYR A 59 -15.82 -3.37 8.89
N LEU A 60 -16.50 -2.34 8.41
CA LEU A 60 -15.89 -1.30 7.58
C LEU A 60 -14.78 -0.57 8.36
N TRP A 61 -15.05 -0.21 9.62
CA TRP A 61 -14.05 0.38 10.50
C TRP A 61 -12.86 -0.56 10.73
N PHE A 62 -13.11 -1.85 10.98
CA PHE A 62 -12.04 -2.85 11.09
C PHE A 62 -11.18 -2.90 9.82
N LEU A 63 -11.78 -2.92 8.65
CA LEU A 63 -11.06 -2.93 7.37
C LEU A 63 -10.28 -1.64 7.10
N SER A 64 -10.69 -0.50 7.66
CA SER A 64 -9.98 0.76 7.52
C SER A 64 -8.58 0.74 8.15
N LYS A 65 -8.35 -0.16 9.11
CA LYS A 65 -7.05 -0.39 9.75
C LYS A 65 -6.06 -1.12 8.86
N ASN A 66 -6.53 -1.79 7.80
CA ASN A 66 -5.65 -2.40 6.81
C ASN A 66 -4.95 -1.33 5.97
N THR A 67 -3.68 -1.56 5.65
CA THR A 67 -2.81 -0.56 5.01
C THR A 67 -2.83 -0.61 3.47
N ALA A 68 -3.88 -1.20 2.87
CA ALA A 68 -4.00 -1.33 1.42
C ALA A 68 -3.81 0.02 0.70
N GLY A 69 -2.88 0.08 -0.25
CA GLY A 69 -2.56 1.30 -1.00
C GLY A 69 -1.55 2.24 -0.34
N LEU A 70 -1.28 2.07 0.96
CA LEU A 70 -0.28 2.89 1.65
C LEU A 70 1.14 2.49 1.25
N ALA A 71 2.02 3.48 1.11
CA ALA A 71 3.43 3.27 0.82
C ALA A 71 4.31 4.33 1.50
N VAL A 72 5.44 3.90 2.06
CA VAL A 72 6.47 4.79 2.62
C VAL A 72 7.54 5.05 1.57
N ARG A 73 7.99 6.30 1.44
CA ARG A 73 9.03 6.70 0.51
C ARG A 73 10.24 7.30 1.21
N PHE A 74 11.42 6.91 0.76
CA PHE A 74 12.71 7.41 1.25
C PHE A 74 13.80 7.28 0.20
N LYS A 75 14.95 7.94 0.42
CA LYS A 75 16.18 7.72 -0.35
C LYS A 75 17.32 7.26 0.55
N THR A 76 18.20 6.43 0.01
CA THR A 76 19.39 5.94 0.73
C THR A 76 20.47 5.47 -0.24
N ASN A 77 21.73 5.41 0.23
CA ASN A 77 22.83 4.76 -0.46
C ASN A 77 23.15 3.34 0.08
N SER A 78 22.29 2.81 0.95
CA SER A 78 22.47 1.47 1.52
C SER A 78 22.40 0.38 0.44
N LYS A 79 23.28 -0.62 0.51
CA LYS A 79 23.22 -1.80 -0.35
C LYS A 79 22.14 -2.77 0.07
N ASN A 80 21.93 -2.88 1.38
CA ASN A 80 20.91 -3.74 1.96
C ASN A 80 19.91 -2.89 2.73
N LEU A 81 18.67 -3.32 2.70
CA LEU A 81 17.60 -2.74 3.50
C LEU A 81 17.05 -3.81 4.42
N ALA A 82 17.01 -3.52 5.70
CA ALA A 82 16.38 -4.37 6.70
C ALA A 82 15.03 -3.77 7.08
N PHE A 83 14.03 -4.62 7.31
CA PHE A 83 12.72 -4.20 7.76
C PHE A 83 12.35 -4.96 9.03
N LYS A 84 11.82 -4.24 10.02
CA LYS A 84 11.12 -4.81 11.17
C LYS A 84 9.73 -4.23 11.19
N TRP A 85 8.71 -5.10 11.25
CA TRP A 85 7.34 -4.62 11.34
C TRP A 85 6.48 -5.47 12.26
N GLU A 86 5.51 -4.83 12.88
CA GLU A 86 4.49 -5.45 13.70
C GLU A 86 3.13 -5.21 13.06
N VAL A 87 2.41 -6.29 12.74
CA VAL A 87 1.06 -6.21 12.21
C VAL A 87 0.03 -6.17 13.34
N VAL A 88 -1.14 -5.59 13.05
CA VAL A 88 -2.21 -5.41 14.05
C VAL A 88 -2.89 -6.72 14.37
N ASN A 89 -3.29 -7.51 13.36
CA ASN A 89 -4.18 -8.67 13.52
C ASN A 89 -3.49 -10.02 13.34
N ASN A 90 -2.32 -10.07 12.70
CA ASN A 90 -1.68 -11.31 12.23
C ASN A 90 -2.61 -12.16 11.35
N ALA A 91 -3.29 -11.49 10.41
CA ALA A 91 -4.33 -12.08 9.58
C ALA A 91 -3.81 -13.24 8.71
N THR A 92 -4.65 -14.23 8.50
CA THR A 92 -4.41 -15.36 7.60
C THR A 92 -5.64 -15.63 6.74
N MET A 93 -5.41 -16.06 5.50
CA MET A 93 -6.47 -16.43 4.56
C MET A 93 -6.04 -17.66 3.77
N ASN A 94 -6.96 -18.59 3.50
CA ASN A 94 -6.67 -19.82 2.75
C ASN A 94 -6.50 -19.60 1.23
N HIS A 95 -6.91 -18.46 0.71
CA HIS A 95 -6.94 -18.13 -0.72
C HIS A 95 -6.04 -16.97 -1.11
N MET A 96 -5.26 -16.42 -0.17
CA MET A 96 -4.35 -15.31 -0.43
C MET A 96 -2.98 -15.57 0.20
N ALA A 97 -1.91 -15.27 -0.54
CA ALA A 97 -0.55 -15.46 -0.07
C ALA A 97 -0.24 -14.60 1.17
N PRO A 98 0.46 -15.11 2.20
CA PRO A 98 0.87 -14.33 3.36
C PRO A 98 1.63 -13.04 3.00
N THR A 99 2.40 -13.05 1.92
CA THR A 99 3.10 -11.87 1.39
C THR A 99 2.15 -10.76 0.95
N GLY A 100 0.99 -11.08 0.38
CA GLY A 100 -0.04 -10.11 0.04
C GLY A 100 -0.82 -9.63 1.27
N ILE A 101 -1.09 -10.53 2.23
CA ILE A 101 -1.86 -10.23 3.43
C ILE A 101 -1.09 -9.29 4.35
N LYS A 102 0.17 -9.63 4.71
CA LYS A 102 0.96 -8.99 5.78
C LYS A 102 2.44 -8.77 5.46
N GLY A 103 2.85 -8.93 4.19
CA GLY A 103 4.21 -8.66 3.72
C GLY A 103 4.43 -7.22 3.29
N LEU A 104 5.70 -6.87 3.02
CA LEU A 104 6.10 -5.57 2.49
C LEU A 104 6.71 -5.74 1.09
N ASP A 105 6.48 -4.77 0.20
CA ASP A 105 6.91 -4.87 -1.20
C ASP A 105 7.79 -3.68 -1.59
N LEU A 106 9.07 -3.95 -1.89
CA LEU A 106 10.09 -2.93 -2.14
C LEU A 106 10.23 -2.64 -3.63
N TYR A 107 10.13 -1.36 -3.99
CA TYR A 107 10.41 -0.82 -5.31
C TYR A 107 11.53 0.22 -5.25
N CYS A 108 12.29 0.36 -6.35
CA CYS A 108 13.33 1.36 -6.54
C CYS A 108 13.02 2.18 -7.79
N PHE A 109 13.21 3.50 -7.72
CA PHE A 109 13.05 4.37 -8.88
C PHE A 109 14.30 4.31 -9.75
N LYS A 110 14.16 3.83 -10.97
CA LYS A 110 15.24 3.67 -11.94
C LYS A 110 14.75 3.98 -13.36
N GLU A 111 15.51 4.78 -14.10
CA GLU A 111 15.19 5.11 -15.50
C GLU A 111 13.76 5.68 -15.64
N GLY A 112 13.38 6.57 -14.72
CA GLY A 112 12.07 7.23 -14.74
C GLY A 112 10.88 6.33 -14.35
N LYS A 113 11.13 5.15 -13.77
CA LYS A 113 10.07 4.18 -13.43
C LYS A 113 10.35 3.47 -12.12
N TRP A 114 9.28 3.10 -11.42
CA TRP A 114 9.33 2.20 -10.26
C TRP A 114 9.53 0.76 -10.69
N LYS A 115 10.68 0.19 -10.36
CA LYS A 115 11.05 -1.20 -10.65
C LYS A 115 10.98 -2.02 -9.36
N PHE A 116 10.38 -3.18 -9.43
CA PHE A 116 10.35 -4.14 -8.33
C PHE A 116 11.76 -4.56 -7.94
N VAL A 117 12.04 -4.59 -6.65
CA VAL A 117 13.30 -5.05 -6.07
C VAL A 117 13.12 -6.40 -5.40
N ASN A 118 12.28 -6.46 -4.36
CA ASN A 118 12.04 -7.68 -3.60
C ASN A 118 10.79 -7.53 -2.72
N CYS A 119 10.37 -8.66 -2.13
CA CYS A 119 9.28 -8.73 -1.18
C CYS A 119 9.78 -9.24 0.18
N ALA A 120 9.54 -8.48 1.24
CA ALA A 120 9.79 -8.91 2.60
C ALA A 120 8.68 -9.87 3.05
N ARG A 121 9.04 -11.13 3.24
CA ARG A 121 8.11 -12.19 3.64
C ARG A 121 7.82 -12.10 5.13
N PRO A 122 6.54 -12.09 5.53
CA PRO A 122 6.19 -12.08 6.94
C PRO A 122 6.51 -13.41 7.61
N SER A 123 6.72 -13.36 8.92
CA SER A 123 6.71 -14.54 9.79
C SER A 123 5.26 -14.98 10.08
N ASP A 124 5.12 -16.09 10.80
CA ASP A 124 3.81 -16.56 11.29
C ASP A 124 3.31 -15.80 12.52
N ASN A 125 4.11 -14.87 13.05
CA ASN A 125 3.81 -14.07 14.23
C ASN A 125 3.43 -12.64 13.84
N HIS A 126 2.96 -11.84 14.83
CA HIS A 126 2.72 -10.41 14.67
C HIS A 126 3.97 -9.64 14.24
N LYS A 127 5.15 -10.04 14.73
CA LYS A 127 6.43 -9.38 14.43
C LYS A 127 7.19 -10.14 13.36
N SER A 128 7.66 -9.40 12.40
CA SER A 128 8.44 -9.92 11.28
C SER A 128 9.73 -9.10 11.10
N GLU A 129 10.76 -9.77 10.58
CA GLU A 129 12.02 -9.13 10.19
C GLU A 129 12.50 -9.72 8.87
N ALA A 130 13.01 -8.88 7.97
CA ALA A 130 13.58 -9.31 6.71
C ALA A 130 14.73 -8.40 6.29
N VAL A 131 15.73 -8.98 5.63
CA VAL A 131 16.82 -8.24 5.00
C VAL A 131 16.74 -8.47 3.49
N LEU A 132 16.71 -7.37 2.73
CA LEU A 132 16.62 -7.38 1.28
C LEU A 132 17.91 -6.77 0.70
N SER A 133 18.51 -7.43 -0.27
CA SER A 133 19.56 -6.80 -1.09
C SER A 133 18.88 -5.80 -2.03
N ALA A 134 19.12 -4.51 -1.82
CA ALA A 134 18.44 -3.43 -2.53
C ALA A 134 19.19 -3.01 -3.80
N GLN A 135 20.52 -3.01 -3.76
CA GLN A 135 21.36 -2.65 -4.90
C GLN A 135 22.75 -3.32 -4.85
N LYS A 136 23.38 -3.46 -6.02
CA LYS A 136 24.69 -4.11 -6.10
C LYS A 136 25.84 -3.20 -5.67
N GLU A 137 25.72 -1.90 -5.91
CA GLU A 137 26.75 -0.89 -5.65
C GLU A 137 26.23 0.18 -4.71
N VAL A 138 27.14 0.88 -4.02
CA VAL A 138 26.79 2.02 -3.17
C VAL A 138 26.43 3.19 -4.08
N ALA A 139 25.14 3.47 -4.21
CA ALA A 139 24.62 4.60 -4.95
C ALA A 139 23.36 5.14 -4.29
N VAL A 140 23.16 6.45 -4.34
CA VAL A 140 21.90 7.05 -3.85
C VAL A 140 20.76 6.60 -4.76
N SER A 141 19.73 6.01 -4.15
CA SER A 141 18.55 5.54 -4.86
C SER A 141 17.31 5.87 -4.05
N GLU A 142 16.19 6.09 -4.71
CA GLU A 142 14.89 6.29 -4.09
C GLU A 142 14.08 5.02 -4.06
N TYR A 143 13.44 4.80 -2.94
CA TYR A 143 12.69 3.60 -2.66
C TYR A 143 11.24 3.91 -2.27
N MET A 144 10.37 2.95 -2.56
CA MET A 144 8.99 2.91 -2.14
C MET A 144 8.68 1.52 -1.58
N VAL A 145 8.16 1.49 -0.36
CA VAL A 145 7.74 0.27 0.34
C VAL A 145 6.23 0.27 0.45
N TYR A 146 5.55 -0.58 -0.32
CA TYR A 146 4.12 -0.82 -0.16
C TYR A 146 3.84 -1.67 1.06
N LEU A 147 2.80 -1.30 1.81
CA LEU A 147 2.39 -1.92 3.05
C LEU A 147 1.34 -3.03 2.82
N PRO A 148 1.06 -3.89 3.81
CA PRO A 148 0.10 -5.00 3.73
C PRO A 148 -1.26 -4.62 3.15
N LEU A 149 -1.89 -5.57 2.44
CA LEU A 149 -3.22 -5.34 1.84
C LEU A 149 -4.37 -5.73 2.78
N TYR A 150 -4.18 -6.73 3.65
CA TYR A 150 -5.24 -7.30 4.49
C TYR A 150 -4.87 -7.36 5.97
N ASP A 151 -3.84 -6.61 6.38
CA ASP A 151 -3.53 -6.35 7.78
C ASP A 151 -3.16 -4.87 7.99
N GLY A 152 -3.20 -4.41 9.22
CA GLY A 152 -2.68 -3.12 9.63
C GLY A 152 -1.21 -3.21 10.05
N ILE A 153 -0.51 -2.09 10.05
CA ILE A 153 0.84 -1.94 10.60
C ILE A 153 0.76 -1.13 11.89
N LYS A 154 1.25 -1.70 12.97
CA LYS A 154 1.37 -1.04 14.26
C LYS A 154 2.71 -0.33 14.42
N GLN A 155 3.79 -0.94 13.90
CA GLN A 155 5.14 -0.40 13.92
C GLN A 155 5.90 -0.86 12.67
N LEU A 156 6.67 0.03 12.08
CA LEU A 156 7.56 -0.26 10.95
C LEU A 156 8.89 0.47 11.15
N GLU A 157 9.98 -0.25 11.06
CA GLU A 157 11.34 0.28 11.09
C GLU A 157 12.07 -0.10 9.80
N ILE A 158 12.83 0.85 9.27
CA ILE A 158 13.67 0.70 8.08
C ILE A 158 15.13 0.73 8.53
N GLY A 159 15.84 -0.37 8.34
CA GLY A 159 17.25 -0.51 8.65
C GLY A 159 18.12 -0.31 7.42
N VAL A 160 19.14 0.51 7.54
CA VAL A 160 20.19 0.75 6.53
C VAL A 160 21.54 0.26 7.02
N ASP A 161 22.47 -0.06 6.13
CA ASP A 161 23.86 -0.41 6.48
C ASP A 161 24.46 0.71 7.35
N SER A 162 25.26 0.38 8.37
CA SER A 162 25.71 1.30 9.43
C SER A 162 26.45 2.57 8.94
N LEU A 163 27.01 2.55 7.73
CA LEU A 163 27.67 3.69 7.09
C LEU A 163 26.80 4.38 6.04
N ALA A 164 25.59 3.90 5.83
CA ALA A 164 24.66 4.51 4.88
C ALA A 164 23.81 5.59 5.55
N PHE A 165 23.34 6.55 4.77
CA PHE A 165 22.33 7.50 5.20
C PHE A 165 20.93 7.05 4.74
N ILE A 166 19.92 7.59 5.38
CA ILE A 166 18.52 7.55 4.94
C ILE A 166 17.94 8.97 5.08
N ALA A 167 17.12 9.38 4.14
CA ALA A 167 16.52 10.72 4.10
C ALA A 167 15.22 10.74 3.32
N ASP A 168 14.52 11.87 3.35
CA ASP A 168 13.33 12.12 2.55
C ASP A 168 13.60 11.97 1.05
N PRO A 169 12.61 11.50 0.26
CA PRO A 169 12.71 11.40 -1.18
C PRO A 169 12.81 12.80 -1.82
N GLU A 170 13.48 12.90 -2.97
CA GLU A 170 13.58 14.13 -3.77
C GLU A 170 12.74 14.07 -5.06
N ILE A 171 12.44 12.85 -5.54
CA ILE A 171 11.67 12.66 -6.77
C ILE A 171 10.19 12.71 -6.45
N GLU A 172 9.44 13.59 -7.09
CA GLU A 172 7.99 13.68 -6.97
C GLU A 172 7.32 12.61 -7.85
N SER A 173 7.28 11.37 -7.35
CA SER A 173 6.65 10.22 -8.01
C SER A 173 6.29 9.15 -6.96
N PRO A 174 5.05 8.60 -6.94
CA PRO A 174 3.88 9.05 -7.72
C PRO A 174 3.46 10.48 -7.39
N ARG A 175 2.96 11.21 -8.39
CA ARG A 175 2.59 12.62 -8.26
C ARG A 175 1.32 12.79 -7.42
N ARG A 176 1.35 13.75 -6.48
CA ARG A 176 0.22 14.07 -5.60
C ARG A 176 -0.78 15.05 -6.23
N ASP A 177 -0.33 15.91 -7.13
CA ASP A 177 -1.16 16.90 -7.84
C ASP A 177 -2.17 16.28 -8.82
N LYS A 178 -2.09 14.97 -9.06
CA LYS A 178 -2.99 14.18 -9.93
C LYS A 178 -3.54 12.97 -9.21
N SER A 179 -3.83 13.10 -7.93
CA SER A 179 -4.31 11.98 -7.12
C SER A 179 -5.66 11.44 -7.62
N ILE A 180 -5.88 10.15 -7.39
CA ILE A 180 -7.11 9.43 -7.73
C ILE A 180 -7.68 8.84 -6.45
N VAL A 181 -8.95 9.07 -6.18
CA VAL A 181 -9.69 8.32 -5.16
C VAL A 181 -10.27 7.07 -5.80
N TRP A 182 -9.92 5.89 -5.26
CA TRP A 182 -10.48 4.61 -5.70
C TRP A 182 -11.31 4.00 -4.56
N TYR A 183 -12.62 4.18 -4.62
CA TYR A 183 -13.56 3.59 -3.67
C TYR A 183 -14.12 2.28 -4.23
N GLY A 184 -14.00 1.18 -3.45
CA GLY A 184 -14.39 -0.12 -3.99
C GLY A 184 -14.45 -1.27 -2.98
N THR A 185 -14.35 -2.46 -3.52
CA THR A 185 -14.56 -3.74 -2.84
C THR A 185 -13.24 -4.41 -2.43
N SER A 186 -13.28 -5.75 -2.17
CA SER A 186 -12.09 -6.59 -1.99
C SER A 186 -11.14 -6.53 -3.20
N ILE A 187 -11.67 -6.33 -4.40
CA ILE A 187 -10.87 -6.22 -5.64
C ILE A 187 -10.02 -4.96 -5.55
N ALA A 188 -10.62 -3.81 -5.21
CA ALA A 188 -9.91 -2.55 -5.01
C ALA A 188 -8.90 -2.63 -3.85
N GLN A 189 -9.26 -3.28 -2.73
CA GLN A 189 -8.36 -3.51 -1.60
C GLN A 189 -7.11 -4.32 -2.00
N GLY A 190 -7.19 -5.11 -3.06
CA GLY A 190 -6.11 -5.94 -3.58
C GLY A 190 -6.25 -7.42 -3.25
N GLY A 191 -7.50 -7.91 -3.13
CA GLY A 191 -7.81 -9.31 -2.86
C GLY A 191 -7.12 -10.25 -3.83
N CYS A 192 -6.48 -11.30 -3.27
CA CYS A 192 -5.71 -12.35 -3.95
C CYS A 192 -4.44 -11.85 -4.67
N ALA A 193 -4.03 -10.58 -4.52
CA ALA A 193 -2.73 -10.16 -4.99
C ALA A 193 -1.63 -10.89 -4.21
N SER A 194 -0.64 -11.40 -4.91
CA SER A 194 0.46 -12.21 -4.31
C SER A 194 1.35 -11.42 -3.35
N ARG A 195 1.38 -10.10 -3.46
CA ARG A 195 2.16 -9.15 -2.67
C ARG A 195 1.60 -7.73 -2.83
N PRO A 196 1.88 -6.78 -1.94
CA PRO A 196 1.24 -5.45 -1.92
C PRO A 196 1.32 -4.68 -3.23
N GLY A 197 2.47 -4.60 -3.85
CA GLY A 197 2.66 -3.87 -5.10
C GLY A 197 1.93 -4.47 -6.32
N MET A 198 1.30 -5.65 -6.17
CA MET A 198 0.50 -6.30 -7.22
C MET A 198 -1.00 -6.02 -7.09
N ALA A 199 -1.45 -5.29 -6.06
CA ALA A 199 -2.79 -4.71 -6.10
C ALA A 199 -2.91 -3.80 -7.33
N HIS A 200 -4.02 -3.90 -8.08
CA HIS A 200 -4.16 -3.18 -9.36
C HIS A 200 -4.08 -1.65 -9.17
N THR A 201 -4.58 -1.12 -8.05
CA THR A 201 -4.43 0.30 -7.70
C THR A 201 -2.95 0.71 -7.57
N ASN A 202 -2.12 -0.12 -6.96
CA ASN A 202 -0.68 0.13 -6.84
C ASN A 202 0.07 -0.02 -8.17
N ILE A 203 -0.38 -0.91 -9.06
CA ILE A 203 0.13 -1.04 -10.43
C ILE A 203 -0.21 0.23 -11.21
N LEU A 204 -1.47 0.67 -11.16
CA LEU A 204 -1.93 1.87 -11.86
C LEU A 204 -1.25 3.13 -11.33
N SER A 205 -1.06 3.26 -10.02
CA SER A 205 -0.30 4.37 -9.43
C SER A 205 1.09 4.51 -10.05
N ARG A 206 1.81 3.40 -10.18
CA ARG A 206 3.15 3.41 -10.81
C ARG A 206 3.13 3.64 -12.32
N TRP A 207 2.10 3.18 -13.04
CA TRP A 207 1.99 3.32 -14.50
C TRP A 207 1.54 4.72 -14.91
N LEU A 208 0.62 5.30 -14.15
CA LEU A 208 0.06 6.64 -14.42
C LEU A 208 0.86 7.74 -13.72
N ASP A 209 1.84 7.36 -12.90
CA ASP A 209 2.63 8.26 -12.06
C ASP A 209 1.73 9.21 -11.25
N CYS A 210 0.73 8.66 -10.57
CA CYS A 210 -0.19 9.42 -9.72
C CYS A 210 -0.46 8.69 -8.40
N GLU A 211 -0.62 9.46 -7.32
CA GLU A 211 -1.03 8.91 -6.03
C GLU A 211 -2.46 8.35 -6.13
N ILE A 212 -2.68 7.16 -5.58
CA ILE A 212 -4.02 6.56 -5.51
C ILE A 212 -4.39 6.32 -4.04
N PHE A 213 -5.46 6.96 -3.61
CA PHE A 213 -6.09 6.71 -2.31
C PHE A 213 -6.96 5.46 -2.42
N ASN A 214 -6.42 4.33 -1.96
CA ASN A 214 -7.14 3.06 -2.00
C ASN A 214 -8.16 2.98 -0.87
N LEU A 215 -9.42 3.18 -1.18
CA LEU A 215 -10.58 3.02 -0.29
C LEU A 215 -11.36 1.75 -0.64
N GLY A 216 -10.65 0.66 -0.95
CA GLY A 216 -11.21 -0.68 -1.09
C GLY A 216 -11.50 -1.29 0.28
N PHE A 217 -12.74 -1.78 0.45
CA PHE A 217 -13.20 -2.42 1.68
C PHE A 217 -13.90 -3.74 1.35
N SER A 218 -13.22 -4.86 1.65
CA SER A 218 -13.68 -6.22 1.32
C SER A 218 -15.09 -6.49 1.85
N GLY A 219 -16.06 -6.71 0.95
CA GLY A 219 -17.47 -6.90 1.30
C GLY A 219 -18.18 -5.64 1.83
N ASN A 220 -17.49 -4.50 1.98
CA ASN A 220 -17.99 -3.32 2.70
C ASN A 220 -17.92 -1.98 1.95
N GLY A 221 -17.41 -1.92 0.74
CA GLY A 221 -17.59 -0.77 -0.13
C GLY A 221 -19.00 -0.79 -0.73
N GLN A 222 -19.97 -0.06 -0.12
CA GLN A 222 -21.39 -0.24 -0.42
C GLN A 222 -22.14 1.09 -0.57
N LEU A 223 -21.54 2.12 -1.17
CA LEU A 223 -22.11 3.47 -1.31
C LEU A 223 -22.39 4.11 0.05
N ASP A 224 -21.39 4.12 0.92
CA ASP A 224 -21.46 4.65 2.27
C ASP A 224 -21.27 6.17 2.24
N TYR A 225 -22.28 6.93 2.62
CA TYR A 225 -22.26 8.41 2.52
C TYR A 225 -21.15 9.03 3.35
N GLU A 226 -20.91 8.51 4.55
CA GLU A 226 -19.84 8.97 5.43
C GLU A 226 -18.44 8.78 4.82
N ILE A 227 -18.26 7.77 3.95
CA ILE A 227 -17.02 7.57 3.21
C ILE A 227 -16.93 8.55 2.04
N ALA A 228 -18.04 8.84 1.36
CA ALA A 228 -18.09 9.89 0.33
C ALA A 228 -17.74 11.25 0.93
N GLU A 229 -18.39 11.64 2.05
CA GLU A 229 -18.11 12.88 2.77
C GLU A 229 -16.66 13.02 3.23
N PHE A 230 -16.01 11.90 3.54
CA PHE A 230 -14.59 11.87 3.88
C PHE A 230 -13.71 12.08 2.65
N PHE A 231 -13.86 11.28 1.61
CA PHE A 231 -12.90 11.34 0.51
C PHE A 231 -13.05 12.58 -0.38
N VAL A 232 -14.21 13.23 -0.41
CA VAL A 232 -14.38 14.51 -1.10
C VAL A 232 -13.61 15.69 -0.45
N GLN A 233 -12.96 15.46 0.69
CA GLN A 233 -12.02 16.42 1.28
C GLN A 233 -10.66 16.44 0.56
N SER A 234 -10.37 15.43 -0.28
CA SER A 234 -9.13 15.36 -1.07
C SER A 234 -9.26 16.15 -2.38
N ASP A 235 -8.15 16.73 -2.86
CA ASP A 235 -8.06 17.41 -4.16
C ASP A 235 -7.86 16.39 -5.31
N ALA A 236 -8.71 15.36 -5.35
CA ALA A 236 -8.59 14.31 -6.36
C ALA A 236 -8.91 14.83 -7.78
N SER A 237 -8.12 14.38 -8.74
CA SER A 237 -8.32 14.64 -10.17
C SER A 237 -9.27 13.65 -10.84
N LEU A 238 -9.58 12.54 -10.18
CA LEU A 238 -10.50 11.51 -10.63
C LEU A 238 -11.07 10.75 -9.43
N PHE A 239 -12.37 10.47 -9.44
CA PHE A 239 -13.02 9.53 -8.54
C PHE A 239 -13.37 8.24 -9.30
N VAL A 240 -12.95 7.08 -8.78
CA VAL A 240 -13.31 5.77 -9.31
C VAL A 240 -14.22 5.07 -8.32
N LEU A 241 -15.43 4.74 -8.75
CA LEU A 241 -16.46 4.06 -7.97
C LEU A 241 -16.55 2.61 -8.43
N ASP A 242 -15.83 1.71 -7.75
CA ASP A 242 -15.66 0.28 -8.06
C ASP A 242 -16.29 -0.59 -6.95
N CYS A 243 -17.49 -0.21 -6.53
CA CYS A 243 -18.19 -0.85 -5.41
C CYS A 243 -19.32 -1.82 -5.82
N MET A 244 -19.65 -1.87 -7.11
CA MET A 244 -20.80 -2.64 -7.62
C MET A 244 -20.83 -4.13 -7.22
N PRO A 245 -19.68 -4.86 -7.08
CA PRO A 245 -19.72 -6.25 -6.61
C PRO A 245 -20.28 -6.44 -5.19
N ASN A 246 -20.28 -5.38 -4.36
CA ASN A 246 -20.81 -5.42 -2.99
C ASN A 246 -22.19 -4.79 -2.85
N VAL A 247 -22.77 -4.26 -3.93
CA VAL A 247 -24.02 -3.51 -3.91
C VAL A 247 -25.08 -4.25 -4.69
N TRP A 248 -26.19 -4.60 -4.04
CA TRP A 248 -27.35 -5.20 -4.71
C TRP A 248 -28.22 -4.11 -5.35
N GLU A 249 -29.03 -4.49 -6.32
CA GLU A 249 -29.77 -3.58 -7.19
C GLU A 249 -30.59 -2.54 -6.43
N GLN A 250 -31.37 -2.96 -5.42
CA GLN A 250 -32.17 -2.04 -4.61
C GLN A 250 -31.35 -0.94 -3.95
N LYS A 251 -30.16 -1.28 -3.41
CA LYS A 251 -29.27 -0.31 -2.77
C LYS A 251 -28.66 0.69 -3.78
N VAL A 252 -28.47 0.27 -5.02
CA VAL A 252 -28.05 1.19 -6.10
C VAL A 252 -29.11 2.27 -6.30
N TYR A 253 -30.38 1.86 -6.45
CA TYR A 253 -31.50 2.81 -6.63
C TYR A 253 -31.67 3.75 -5.43
N GLU A 254 -31.47 3.26 -4.23
CA GLU A 254 -31.66 4.04 -3.02
C GLU A 254 -30.51 5.03 -2.75
N ASN A 255 -29.26 4.62 -3.04
CA ASN A 255 -28.08 5.34 -2.53
C ASN A 255 -27.24 6.04 -3.59
N LEU A 256 -27.25 5.57 -4.86
CA LEU A 256 -26.27 6.05 -5.84
C LEU A 256 -26.41 7.53 -6.17
N GLU A 257 -27.65 8.04 -6.30
CA GLU A 257 -27.89 9.45 -6.61
C GLU A 257 -27.39 10.37 -5.49
N ASN A 258 -27.71 10.06 -4.23
CA ASN A 258 -27.25 10.84 -3.10
C ASN A 258 -25.73 10.75 -2.93
N PHE A 259 -25.15 9.57 -3.12
CA PHE A 259 -23.69 9.38 -3.08
C PHE A 259 -22.99 10.20 -4.17
N TYR A 260 -23.53 10.21 -5.38
CA TYR A 260 -23.05 11.04 -6.49
C TYR A 260 -23.17 12.54 -6.16
N ASN A 261 -24.30 12.97 -5.61
CA ASN A 261 -24.54 14.37 -5.26
C ASN A 261 -23.57 14.88 -4.17
N ILE A 262 -23.17 14.03 -3.21
CA ILE A 262 -22.13 14.37 -2.23
C ILE A 262 -20.81 14.70 -2.96
N ILE A 263 -20.42 13.91 -3.93
CA ILE A 263 -19.20 14.17 -4.70
C ILE A 263 -19.34 15.45 -5.51
N ARG A 264 -20.44 15.62 -6.25
CA ARG A 264 -20.67 16.79 -7.13
C ARG A 264 -20.77 18.11 -6.37
N ALA A 265 -21.27 18.10 -5.15
CA ALA A 265 -21.36 19.29 -4.31
C ALA A 265 -19.97 19.91 -4.01
N LYS A 266 -18.93 19.09 -3.90
CA LYS A 266 -17.55 19.54 -3.66
C LYS A 266 -16.69 19.57 -4.94
N HIS A 267 -16.94 18.64 -5.84
CA HIS A 267 -16.20 18.44 -7.09
C HIS A 267 -17.12 18.51 -8.31
N PRO A 268 -17.62 19.69 -8.68
CA PRO A 268 -18.64 19.83 -9.73
C PRO A 268 -18.17 19.35 -11.10
N THR A 269 -16.89 19.45 -11.39
CA THR A 269 -16.31 19.15 -12.71
C THR A 269 -15.32 17.97 -12.73
N THR A 270 -14.88 17.49 -11.56
CA THR A 270 -13.92 16.37 -11.50
C THR A 270 -14.56 15.11 -12.10
N PRO A 271 -13.90 14.40 -13.02
CA PRO A 271 -14.42 13.17 -13.61
C PRO A 271 -14.74 12.11 -12.55
N ILE A 272 -15.85 11.37 -12.78
CA ILE A 272 -16.24 10.21 -11.99
C ILE A 272 -16.32 9.02 -12.93
N LEU A 273 -15.57 7.95 -12.64
CA LEU A 273 -15.58 6.70 -13.36
C LEU A 273 -16.37 5.66 -12.56
N PHE A 274 -17.46 5.17 -13.12
CA PHE A 274 -18.20 4.03 -12.57
C PHE A 274 -17.67 2.74 -13.18
N VAL A 275 -17.22 1.82 -12.33
CA VAL A 275 -16.81 0.48 -12.73
C VAL A 275 -17.96 -0.45 -12.50
N GLN A 276 -18.54 -0.95 -13.58
CA GLN A 276 -19.61 -1.94 -13.54
C GLN A 276 -19.05 -3.34 -13.34
N ASN A 277 -19.78 -4.19 -12.62
CA ASN A 277 -19.54 -5.62 -12.67
C ASN A 277 -19.58 -6.09 -14.12
N GLY A 278 -18.47 -6.59 -14.61
CA GLY A 278 -18.46 -7.40 -15.79
C GLY A 278 -19.28 -8.66 -15.51
N SER A 279 -20.63 -8.55 -15.54
CA SER A 279 -21.42 -9.74 -15.79
C SER A 279 -20.97 -10.20 -17.16
N VAL A 280 -20.21 -11.31 -17.19
CA VAL A 280 -19.90 -12.03 -18.41
C VAL A 280 -21.24 -12.50 -18.97
N ARG A 281 -21.97 -11.64 -19.66
CA ARG A 281 -22.99 -12.08 -20.59
C ARG A 281 -22.23 -12.72 -21.74
N LYS A 282 -22.20 -14.03 -21.78
CA LYS A 282 -21.87 -14.76 -22.99
C LYS A 282 -22.93 -14.40 -24.02
N VAL A 283 -22.61 -13.42 -24.85
CA VAL A 283 -23.30 -13.23 -26.13
C VAL A 283 -22.32 -13.80 -27.15
N GLY A 284 -22.45 -15.08 -27.43
CA GLY A 284 -21.49 -15.83 -28.24
C GLY A 284 -20.13 -15.95 -27.53
N ASP A 285 -19.03 -15.99 -28.27
CA ASP A 285 -17.66 -16.13 -27.74
C ASP A 285 -16.99 -14.79 -27.32
N LEU A 286 -17.76 -13.70 -27.22
CA LEU A 286 -17.24 -12.37 -26.88
C LEU A 286 -17.54 -11.98 -25.42
N THR A 287 -16.50 -11.72 -24.66
CA THR A 287 -16.57 -11.12 -23.32
C THR A 287 -16.58 -9.60 -23.44
N ILE A 288 -17.68 -8.93 -23.07
CA ILE A 288 -17.75 -7.47 -23.04
C ILE A 288 -17.79 -7.02 -21.58
N SER A 289 -16.73 -6.32 -21.13
CA SER A 289 -16.76 -5.53 -19.91
C SER A 289 -17.11 -4.08 -20.29
N SER A 290 -18.19 -3.54 -19.72
CA SER A 290 -18.60 -2.15 -19.96
C SER A 290 -18.05 -1.23 -18.87
N ILE A 291 -17.29 -0.22 -19.28
CA ILE A 291 -16.85 0.90 -18.45
C ILE A 291 -17.69 2.10 -18.85
N LEU A 292 -18.41 2.71 -17.91
CA LEU A 292 -19.20 3.91 -18.15
C LEU A 292 -18.46 5.12 -17.55
N LEU A 293 -18.12 6.09 -18.41
CA LEU A 293 -17.57 7.38 -18.01
C LEU A 293 -18.71 8.40 -18.06
N LEU A 294 -19.04 9.00 -16.91
CA LEU A 294 -19.94 10.16 -16.84
C LEU A 294 -19.09 11.43 -16.67
N GLN A 295 -19.20 12.32 -17.63
CA GLN A 295 -18.59 13.66 -17.58
C GLN A 295 -19.48 14.65 -16.82
#